data_45ae589e4fa0fd8714ad39f7316e90a4
#
_entry.id   45ae589e4fa0fd8714ad39f7316e90a4
#
_cell.length_a   1.000
_cell.length_b   1.000
_cell.length_c   1.000
_cell.angle_alpha   90.00
_cell.angle_beta   90.00
_cell.angle_gamma   90.00
#
_symmetry.space_group_name_H-M   'P 1'
#
loop_
_entity.id
_entity.type
_entity.pdbx_description
1 polymer ?
#
loop_
_entity_poly.entity_id
_entity_poly.type
_entity_poly.pdbx_seq_one_letter_code
_entity_poly.pdbx_strand_id
1 'polypeptide(L)'
;KLSTLLDYSVNEKDSKFDIPYPKNSQSTIRLVIGDNCQINLVEENYSINQLSEDELQKYIKEQISCFDQNENWSDLLNLSLNSTKNTLGFKVSGSEIPPIEIFSHASSNSLNAKTLIIFLEKNCDIDLLQVNLGKDNSSLSQSTFLCLEENSSVNHGVVSYGENKSNLLNSLNVIQQKNSSYNLGSLHFKFNYARFEIRIKQSEGNARTNIKGMQITKKDEQISTYT
;
A
#
# COMPACT_ATOMS: atom_id res chain seq x y z
N LYS A 1 -3.08 -7.08 23.57
CA LYS A 1 -2.09 -7.34 22.47
C LYS A 1 -1.78 -6.10 21.62
N LEU A 2 -2.68 -5.11 21.54
CA LEU A 2 -2.39 -3.81 20.92
C LEU A 2 -1.45 -2.96 21.76
N SER A 3 -1.53 -3.06 23.10
CA SER A 3 -0.66 -2.32 24.01
C SER A 3 0.82 -2.64 23.82
N THR A 4 1.16 -3.87 23.47
CA THR A 4 2.55 -4.27 23.18
C THR A 4 3.10 -3.72 21.86
N LEU A 5 2.25 -3.26 20.94
CA LEU A 5 2.67 -2.62 19.69
C LEU A 5 3.01 -1.15 19.87
N LEU A 6 2.51 -0.51 20.93
CA LEU A 6 2.70 0.92 21.22
C LEU A 6 3.93 1.20 22.08
N ASP A 7 4.59 0.17 22.63
CA ASP A 7 5.78 0.31 23.47
C ASP A 7 7.08 0.55 22.67
N TYR A 8 6.99 0.67 21.35
CA TYR A 8 8.14 0.96 20.50
C TYR A 8 8.40 2.46 20.39
N SER A 9 9.60 2.88 20.74
CA SER A 9 10.05 4.24 20.44
C SER A 9 10.15 4.42 18.91
N VAL A 10 9.53 5.48 18.39
CA VAL A 10 9.67 5.86 16.98
C VAL A 10 11.11 6.37 16.79
N ASN A 11 12.00 5.50 16.37
CA ASN A 11 13.35 5.86 15.98
C ASN A 11 13.38 6.25 14.51
N GLU A 12 13.39 7.53 14.23
CA GLU A 12 13.42 8.15 12.89
C GLU A 12 14.80 8.09 12.19
N LYS A 13 15.63 7.13 12.48
CA LYS A 13 16.85 6.96 11.69
C LYS A 13 16.57 6.04 10.52
N ASP A 14 16.21 6.63 9.40
CA ASP A 14 16.18 5.97 8.10
C ASP A 14 17.60 5.48 7.74
N SER A 15 17.89 4.25 8.09
CA SER A 15 19.01 3.55 7.49
C SER A 15 18.63 3.27 6.02
N LYS A 16 19.51 3.62 5.08
CA LYS A 16 19.33 3.24 3.67
C LYS A 16 18.99 1.76 3.60
N PHE A 17 17.80 1.46 3.13
CA PHE A 17 17.36 0.09 2.98
C PHE A 17 17.83 -0.45 1.64
N ASP A 18 18.73 -1.43 1.65
CA ASP A 18 19.11 -2.14 0.43
C ASP A 18 18.00 -3.11 0.02
N ILE A 19 17.38 -2.83 -1.10
CA ILE A 19 16.37 -3.71 -1.68
C ILE A 19 17.05 -4.99 -2.15
N PRO A 20 16.64 -6.18 -1.65
CA PRO A 20 17.40 -7.42 -1.80
C PRO A 20 17.38 -8.02 -3.22
N TYR A 21 16.78 -7.35 -4.19
CA TYR A 21 16.74 -7.82 -5.58
C TYR A 21 16.79 -6.68 -6.60
N PRO A 22 17.34 -6.92 -7.80
CA PRO A 22 17.38 -5.93 -8.87
C PRO A 22 15.96 -5.64 -9.39
N LYS A 23 15.79 -4.53 -10.11
CA LYS A 23 14.56 -4.27 -10.86
C LYS A 23 14.34 -5.37 -11.91
N ASN A 24 13.08 -5.76 -12.10
CA ASN A 24 12.72 -6.78 -13.10
C ASN A 24 13.04 -6.34 -14.54
N SER A 25 12.98 -5.03 -14.81
CA SER A 25 13.41 -4.43 -16.07
C SER A 25 13.98 -3.04 -15.83
N GLN A 26 14.73 -2.51 -16.80
CA GLN A 26 15.26 -1.15 -16.72
C GLN A 26 14.15 -0.09 -16.74
N SER A 27 13.01 -0.39 -17.36
CA SER A 27 11.83 0.49 -17.41
C SER A 27 10.98 0.48 -16.15
N THR A 28 11.20 -0.47 -15.21
CA THR A 28 10.41 -0.53 -13.97
C THR A 28 10.66 0.70 -13.09
N ILE A 29 9.58 1.36 -12.69
CA ILE A 29 9.61 2.49 -11.77
C ILE A 29 9.64 1.94 -10.34
N ARG A 30 10.68 2.25 -9.58
CA ARG A 30 10.83 1.76 -8.20
C ARG A 30 10.83 2.91 -7.21
N LEU A 31 9.96 2.81 -6.22
CA LEU A 31 9.72 3.81 -5.19
C LEU A 31 9.88 3.19 -3.80
N VAL A 32 10.45 3.93 -2.85
CA VAL A 32 10.56 3.53 -1.45
C VAL A 32 9.81 4.54 -0.59
N ILE A 33 8.77 4.09 0.12
CA ILE A 33 8.00 4.97 1.02
C ILE A 33 8.81 5.20 2.30
N GLY A 34 8.97 6.47 2.68
CA GLY A 34 9.70 6.89 3.87
C GLY A 34 11.05 7.52 3.58
N ASP A 35 11.63 7.30 2.41
CA ASP A 35 12.74 8.11 1.92
C ASP A 35 12.18 9.40 1.30
N ASN A 36 13.04 10.41 1.07
CA ASN A 36 12.66 11.63 0.34
C ASN A 36 12.35 11.30 -1.14
N CYS A 37 11.35 10.43 -1.34
CA CYS A 37 10.94 9.98 -2.66
C CYS A 37 10.13 11.08 -3.33
N GLN A 38 10.68 11.64 -4.39
CA GLN A 38 9.95 12.53 -5.28
C GLN A 38 9.70 11.78 -6.59
N ILE A 39 8.48 11.81 -7.05
CA ILE A 39 8.09 11.26 -8.33
C ILE A 39 7.38 12.33 -9.15
N ASN A 40 8.00 12.69 -10.27
CA ASN A 40 7.39 13.55 -11.28
C ASN A 40 7.94 13.10 -12.62
N LEU A 41 7.24 12.15 -13.27
CA LEU A 41 7.58 11.59 -14.55
C LEU A 41 6.55 12.04 -15.57
N VAL A 42 7.00 12.71 -16.60
CA VAL A 42 6.16 13.13 -17.73
C VAL A 42 6.84 12.65 -18.99
N GLU A 43 6.22 11.68 -19.62
CA GLU A 43 6.65 11.07 -20.87
C GLU A 43 5.60 11.33 -21.97
N GLU A 44 5.90 10.95 -23.21
CA GLU A 44 5.00 11.20 -24.34
C GLU A 44 3.62 10.55 -24.13
N ASN A 45 3.60 9.33 -23.59
CA ASN A 45 2.38 8.52 -23.48
C ASN A 45 1.78 8.48 -22.07
N TYR A 46 2.52 8.85 -21.02
CA TYR A 46 2.04 8.79 -19.65
C TYR A 46 2.65 9.86 -18.75
N SER A 47 1.98 10.11 -17.63
CA SER A 47 2.56 10.89 -16.54
C SER A 47 2.28 10.27 -15.17
N ILE A 48 3.22 10.44 -14.25
CA ILE A 48 3.11 10.09 -12.85
C ILE A 48 3.51 11.32 -12.04
N ASN A 49 2.53 11.98 -11.44
CA ASN A 49 2.73 13.22 -10.71
C ASN A 49 2.50 13.01 -9.22
N GLN A 50 3.47 13.41 -8.40
CA GLN A 50 3.31 13.37 -6.96
C GLN A 50 2.23 14.36 -6.51
N LEU A 51 1.41 13.93 -5.56
CA LEU A 51 0.42 14.77 -4.92
C LEU A 51 1.10 15.71 -3.92
N SER A 52 0.67 16.95 -3.90
CA SER A 52 1.04 17.91 -2.85
C SER A 52 0.45 17.50 -1.49
N GLU A 53 0.96 18.09 -0.41
CA GLU A 53 0.45 17.80 0.94
C GLU A 53 -1.04 18.13 1.08
N ASP A 54 -1.49 19.24 0.50
CA ASP A 54 -2.89 19.66 0.53
C ASP A 54 -3.79 18.66 -0.25
N GLU A 55 -3.35 18.19 -1.40
CA GLU A 55 -4.04 17.17 -2.17
C GLU A 55 -4.10 15.85 -1.41
N LEU A 56 -3.01 15.41 -0.79
CA LEU A 56 -2.98 14.20 0.04
C LEU A 56 -4.02 14.28 1.16
N GLN A 57 -4.06 15.38 1.90
CA GLN A 57 -5.02 15.56 2.98
C GLN A 57 -6.48 15.58 2.48
N LYS A 58 -6.72 16.25 1.37
CA LYS A 58 -8.04 16.26 0.72
C LYS A 58 -8.47 14.84 0.35
N TYR A 59 -7.63 14.10 -0.36
CA TYR A 59 -7.93 12.75 -0.82
C TYR A 59 -8.10 11.75 0.33
N ILE A 60 -7.31 11.85 1.39
CA ILE A 60 -7.50 11.02 2.59
C ILE A 60 -8.91 11.23 3.16
N LYS A 61 -9.35 12.48 3.30
CA LYS A 61 -10.71 12.79 3.79
C LYS A 61 -11.79 12.24 2.88
N GLU A 62 -11.66 12.42 1.57
CA GLU A 62 -12.63 11.96 0.57
C GLU A 62 -12.69 10.43 0.56
N GLN A 63 -11.55 9.75 0.59
CA GLN A 63 -11.48 8.29 0.59
C GLN A 63 -12.07 7.70 1.88
N ILE A 64 -11.78 8.27 3.03
CA ILE A 64 -12.37 7.82 4.31
C ILE A 64 -13.88 8.01 4.30
N SER A 65 -14.40 9.12 3.76
CA SER A 65 -15.84 9.37 3.69
C SER A 65 -16.58 8.42 2.73
N CYS A 66 -15.86 7.82 1.78
CA CYS A 66 -16.45 6.86 0.85
C CYS A 66 -16.75 5.50 1.49
N PHE A 67 -16.06 5.14 2.57
CA PHE A 67 -16.34 3.93 3.35
C PHE A 67 -17.25 4.32 4.53
N ASP A 68 -18.22 3.48 4.85
CA ASP A 68 -19.22 3.77 5.88
C ASP A 68 -18.56 4.10 7.23
N GLN A 69 -18.87 5.26 7.79
CA GLN A 69 -18.31 5.74 9.08
C GLN A 69 -18.72 4.88 10.28
N ASN A 70 -19.71 3.99 10.12
CA ASN A 70 -20.13 3.05 11.17
C ASN A 70 -19.28 1.78 11.22
N GLU A 71 -18.39 1.55 10.24
CA GLU A 71 -17.40 0.51 10.37
C GLU A 71 -16.34 0.97 11.39
N ASN A 72 -16.12 0.17 12.42
CA ASN A 72 -14.99 0.34 13.33
C ASN A 72 -13.70 0.23 12.52
N TRP A 73 -13.25 1.35 11.98
CA TRP A 73 -11.91 1.47 11.42
C TRP A 73 -10.95 1.05 12.52
N SER A 74 -10.11 0.06 12.22
CA SER A 74 -9.14 -0.36 13.21
C SER A 74 -8.28 0.86 13.61
N ASP A 75 -7.97 1.01 14.89
CA ASP A 75 -7.05 2.05 15.40
C ASP A 75 -5.74 2.11 14.63
N LEU A 76 -5.44 1.09 13.90
CA LEU A 76 -4.25 0.87 13.07
C LEU A 76 -4.30 1.63 11.74
N LEU A 77 -5.48 1.80 11.14
CA LEU A 77 -5.66 2.69 10.01
C LEU A 77 -5.40 4.14 10.45
N ASN A 78 -5.90 4.52 11.62
CA ASN A 78 -5.67 5.84 12.18
C ASN A 78 -4.19 6.12 12.45
N LEU A 79 -3.40 5.13 12.88
CA LEU A 79 -1.96 5.28 13.06
C LEU A 79 -1.23 5.59 11.76
N SER A 80 -1.59 4.91 10.68
CA SER A 80 -0.94 5.14 9.37
C SER A 80 -1.35 6.47 8.74
N LEU A 81 -2.59 6.91 8.94
CA LEU A 81 -3.11 8.18 8.41
C LEU A 81 -2.55 9.42 9.13
N ASN A 82 -2.12 9.28 10.37
CA ASN A 82 -1.57 10.38 11.16
C ASN A 82 -0.09 10.65 10.89
N SER A 83 0.57 9.84 10.07
CA SER A 83 1.99 10.01 9.74
C SER A 83 2.17 10.59 8.33
N THR A 84 2.15 11.92 8.20
CA THR A 84 2.37 12.60 6.91
C THR A 84 3.78 12.41 6.36
N LYS A 85 4.78 12.26 7.22
CA LYS A 85 6.20 12.06 6.82
C LYS A 85 6.47 10.77 6.04
N ASN A 86 5.60 9.77 6.16
CA ASN A 86 5.74 8.47 5.53
C ASN A 86 4.62 8.19 4.53
N THR A 87 4.08 9.24 3.93
CA THR A 87 3.00 9.14 2.93
C THR A 87 3.56 9.41 1.54
N LEU A 88 3.31 8.47 0.64
CA LEU A 88 3.53 8.65 -0.80
C LEU A 88 2.17 8.69 -1.49
N GLY A 89 1.93 9.74 -2.25
CA GLY A 89 0.74 9.85 -3.07
C GLY A 89 1.09 10.30 -4.48
N PHE A 90 0.47 9.70 -5.48
CA PHE A 90 0.66 10.11 -6.85
C PHE A 90 -0.57 9.83 -7.72
N LYS A 91 -0.65 10.60 -8.78
CA LYS A 91 -1.65 10.49 -9.83
C LYS A 91 -1.00 9.94 -11.08
N VAL A 92 -1.64 8.94 -11.67
CA VAL A 92 -1.16 8.24 -12.86
C VAL A 92 -2.12 8.49 -14.00
N SER A 93 -1.61 8.87 -15.16
CA SER A 93 -2.39 9.11 -16.38
C SER A 93 -1.66 8.63 -17.62
N GLY A 94 -2.42 8.35 -18.67
CA GLY A 94 -1.88 7.94 -19.98
C GLY A 94 -1.91 6.44 -20.21
N SER A 95 -1.08 5.97 -21.13
CA SER A 95 -0.99 4.58 -21.59
C SER A 95 0.46 4.08 -21.61
N GLU A 96 0.64 2.77 -21.75
CA GLU A 96 1.96 2.12 -21.80
C GLU A 96 2.83 2.41 -20.59
N ILE A 97 2.20 2.54 -19.41
CA ILE A 97 2.87 2.87 -18.17
C ILE A 97 3.76 1.70 -17.75
N PRO A 98 5.05 1.93 -17.47
CA PRO A 98 5.92 0.87 -16.98
C PRO A 98 5.43 0.30 -15.64
N PRO A 99 5.73 -0.98 -15.32
CA PRO A 99 5.41 -1.54 -14.03
C PRO A 99 5.94 -0.68 -12.88
N ILE A 100 5.13 -0.48 -11.84
CA ILE A 100 5.46 0.32 -10.66
C ILE A 100 5.73 -0.62 -9.49
N GLU A 101 6.92 -0.53 -8.89
CA GLU A 101 7.28 -1.26 -7.67
C GLU A 101 7.37 -0.29 -6.49
N ILE A 102 6.66 -0.58 -5.41
CA ILE A 102 6.63 0.25 -4.20
C ILE A 102 7.06 -0.57 -3.00
N PHE A 103 8.04 -0.05 -2.27
CA PHE A 103 8.57 -0.68 -1.08
C PHE A 103 8.17 0.09 0.18
N SER A 104 7.68 -0.65 1.16
CA SER A 104 7.48 -0.18 2.52
C SER A 104 8.25 -1.10 3.47
N HIS A 105 9.03 -0.54 4.37
CA HIS A 105 9.81 -1.33 5.32
C HIS A 105 9.73 -0.79 6.74
N ALA A 106 9.94 -1.67 7.72
CA ALA A 106 10.20 -1.32 9.11
C ALA A 106 11.57 -1.86 9.50
N SER A 107 12.43 -0.97 10.00
CA SER A 107 13.76 -1.35 10.51
C SER A 107 13.65 -2.15 11.80
N SER A 108 14.71 -2.88 12.17
CA SER A 108 14.74 -3.67 13.40
C SER A 108 14.40 -2.84 14.63
N ASN A 109 13.58 -3.39 15.53
CA ASN A 109 13.11 -2.75 16.76
C ASN A 109 12.39 -1.41 16.53
N SER A 110 11.68 -1.25 15.42
CA SER A 110 10.93 -0.03 15.10
C SER A 110 9.47 -0.30 14.79
N LEU A 111 8.65 0.72 14.98
CA LEU A 111 7.28 0.81 14.46
C LEU A 111 7.26 1.85 13.34
N ASN A 112 6.91 1.43 12.13
CA ASN A 112 6.74 2.31 10.99
C ASN A 112 5.31 2.28 10.49
N ALA A 113 4.68 3.45 10.39
CA ALA A 113 3.40 3.63 9.74
C ALA A 113 3.62 4.26 8.35
N LYS A 114 3.08 3.61 7.33
CA LYS A 114 3.23 4.02 5.92
C LYS A 114 1.86 4.18 5.27
N THR A 115 1.73 5.20 4.44
CA THR A 115 0.51 5.43 3.66
C THR A 115 0.86 5.59 2.19
N LEU A 116 0.11 4.89 1.34
CA LEU A 116 0.21 4.97 -0.11
C LEU A 116 -1.13 5.40 -0.68
N ILE A 117 -1.13 6.41 -1.55
CA ILE A 117 -2.33 6.90 -2.22
C ILE A 117 -2.05 6.93 -3.73
N ILE A 118 -2.85 6.23 -4.51
CA ILE A 118 -2.72 6.17 -5.96
C ILE A 118 -4.04 6.52 -6.61
N PHE A 119 -4.01 7.49 -7.50
CA PHE A 119 -5.10 7.83 -8.39
C PHE A 119 -4.78 7.38 -9.81
N LEU A 120 -5.63 6.54 -10.36
CA LEU A 120 -5.60 6.21 -11.77
C LEU A 120 -6.67 7.01 -12.49
N GLU A 121 -6.24 7.82 -13.46
CA GLU A 121 -7.17 8.51 -14.34
C GLU A 121 -7.89 7.55 -15.29
N LYS A 122 -8.91 8.05 -15.97
CA LYS A 122 -9.70 7.27 -16.93
C LYS A 122 -8.85 6.61 -18.00
N ASN A 123 -9.23 5.38 -18.36
CA ASN A 123 -8.58 4.57 -19.39
C ASN A 123 -7.10 4.28 -19.11
N CYS A 124 -6.68 4.25 -17.86
CA CYS A 124 -5.30 4.03 -17.43
C CYS A 124 -5.15 2.60 -16.90
N ASP A 125 -4.14 1.89 -17.41
CA ASP A 125 -3.84 0.51 -17.02
C ASP A 125 -2.45 0.44 -16.38
N ILE A 126 -2.34 -0.19 -15.19
CA ILE A 126 -1.04 -0.35 -14.51
C ILE A 126 -0.83 -1.74 -13.95
N ASP A 127 0.43 -2.15 -13.94
CA ASP A 127 0.94 -3.25 -13.13
C ASP A 127 1.63 -2.67 -11.89
N LEU A 128 1.10 -2.97 -10.70
CA LEU A 128 1.60 -2.47 -9.43
C LEU A 128 2.10 -3.63 -8.57
N LEU A 129 3.36 -3.56 -8.13
CA LEU A 129 3.90 -4.46 -7.12
C LEU A 129 4.17 -3.69 -5.83
N GLN A 130 3.47 -4.04 -4.77
CA GLN A 130 3.70 -3.51 -3.43
C GLN A 130 4.44 -4.55 -2.58
N VAL A 131 5.54 -4.15 -1.97
CA VAL A 131 6.36 -5.02 -1.13
C VAL A 131 6.46 -4.43 0.27
N ASN A 132 6.04 -5.21 1.26
CA ASN A 132 6.07 -4.85 2.68
C ASN A 132 7.09 -5.72 3.42
N LEU A 133 8.11 -5.11 4.00
CA LEU A 133 9.22 -5.80 4.64
C LEU A 133 9.30 -5.45 6.12
N GLY A 134 9.21 -6.45 6.99
CA GLY A 134 9.43 -6.31 8.43
C GLY A 134 10.77 -6.91 8.83
N LYS A 135 11.68 -6.09 9.35
CA LYS A 135 12.95 -6.56 9.94
C LYS A 135 12.71 -7.13 11.33
N ASP A 136 13.75 -7.73 11.91
CA ASP A 136 13.69 -8.37 13.22
C ASP A 136 13.03 -7.50 14.28
N ASN A 137 12.03 -8.06 14.96
CA ASN A 137 11.35 -7.43 16.09
C ASN A 137 10.71 -6.06 15.74
N SER A 138 10.28 -5.89 14.50
CA SER A 138 9.66 -4.65 14.01
C SER A 138 8.14 -4.78 13.86
N SER A 139 7.48 -3.64 13.70
CA SER A 139 6.08 -3.56 13.33
C SER A 139 5.89 -2.60 12.16
N LEU A 140 5.24 -3.05 11.10
CA LEU A 140 4.87 -2.24 9.94
C LEU A 140 3.36 -2.08 9.89
N SER A 141 2.88 -0.83 9.87
CA SER A 141 1.49 -0.48 9.57
C SER A 141 1.43 0.16 8.19
N GLN A 142 0.84 -0.53 7.22
CA GLN A 142 0.73 -0.06 5.84
C GLN A 142 -0.73 0.17 5.47
N SER A 143 -1.08 1.39 5.08
CA SER A 143 -2.37 1.72 4.47
C SER A 143 -2.21 2.09 3.02
N THR A 144 -2.99 1.45 2.15
CA THR A 144 -2.99 1.72 0.71
C THR A 144 -4.38 2.13 0.28
N PHE A 145 -4.49 3.24 -0.42
CA PHE A 145 -5.70 3.75 -1.04
C PHE A 145 -5.52 3.80 -2.55
N LEU A 146 -6.39 3.08 -3.26
CA LEU A 146 -6.42 3.06 -4.72
C LEU A 146 -7.75 3.64 -5.20
N CYS A 147 -7.70 4.64 -6.05
CA CYS A 147 -8.86 5.20 -6.72
C CYS A 147 -8.77 4.92 -8.21
N LEU A 148 -9.67 4.10 -8.73
CA LEU A 148 -9.73 3.70 -10.11
C LEU A 148 -10.86 4.47 -10.79
N GLU A 149 -10.52 5.41 -11.67
CA GLU A 149 -11.50 6.11 -12.48
C GLU A 149 -12.06 5.21 -13.59
N GLU A 150 -13.03 5.74 -14.32
CA GLU A 150 -13.77 5.01 -15.35
C GLU A 150 -12.84 4.33 -16.38
N ASN A 151 -13.11 3.07 -16.69
CA ASN A 151 -12.37 2.21 -17.63
C ASN A 151 -10.89 1.99 -17.26
N SER A 152 -10.45 2.31 -16.05
CA SER A 152 -9.08 2.03 -15.63
C SER A 152 -8.92 0.60 -15.11
N SER A 153 -7.70 0.07 -15.16
CA SER A 153 -7.42 -1.26 -14.63
C SER A 153 -6.11 -1.33 -13.84
N VAL A 154 -6.09 -2.19 -12.81
CA VAL A 154 -4.92 -2.45 -11.99
C VAL A 154 -4.72 -3.94 -11.79
N ASN A 155 -3.54 -4.42 -12.15
CA ASN A 155 -3.03 -5.69 -11.67
C ASN A 155 -2.13 -5.42 -10.46
N HIS A 156 -2.58 -5.75 -9.26
CA HIS A 156 -1.89 -5.43 -8.01
C HIS A 156 -1.33 -6.69 -7.36
N GLY A 157 -0.02 -6.80 -7.33
CA GLY A 157 0.71 -7.77 -6.53
C GLY A 157 1.05 -7.19 -5.16
N VAL A 158 0.73 -7.90 -4.07
CA VAL A 158 1.15 -7.53 -2.72
C VAL A 158 1.98 -8.66 -2.14
N VAL A 159 3.25 -8.40 -1.88
CA VAL A 159 4.15 -9.36 -1.23
C VAL A 159 4.57 -8.81 0.14
N SER A 160 4.30 -9.58 1.18
CA SER A 160 4.67 -9.17 2.54
C SER A 160 5.54 -10.25 3.19
N TYR A 161 6.73 -9.84 3.60
CA TYR A 161 7.74 -10.71 4.19
C TYR A 161 8.22 -10.16 5.54
N GLY A 162 8.17 -11.00 6.56
CA GLY A 162 8.66 -10.69 7.90
C GLY A 162 9.94 -11.44 8.24
N GLU A 163 10.81 -10.82 9.03
CA GLU A 163 11.88 -11.48 9.75
C GLU A 163 11.43 -11.83 11.18
N ASN A 164 12.32 -12.36 12.02
CA ASN A 164 11.95 -12.85 13.35
C ASN A 164 11.14 -11.84 14.19
N LYS A 165 10.00 -12.30 14.73
CA LYS A 165 9.11 -11.51 15.60
C LYS A 165 8.60 -10.21 14.98
N SER A 166 8.65 -10.06 13.65
CA SER A 166 8.05 -8.91 12.98
C SER A 166 6.53 -9.02 12.90
N ASN A 167 5.86 -7.88 12.87
CA ASN A 167 4.41 -7.79 12.77
C ASN A 167 4.01 -6.90 11.59
N LEU A 168 2.88 -7.23 10.96
CA LEU A 168 2.32 -6.47 9.86
C LEU A 168 0.84 -6.17 10.08
N LEU A 169 0.47 -4.93 9.84
CA LEU A 169 -0.90 -4.47 9.77
C LEU A 169 -1.08 -3.80 8.41
N ASN A 170 -1.76 -4.46 7.50
CA ASN A 170 -1.95 -3.97 6.14
C ASN A 170 -3.42 -3.71 5.87
N SER A 171 -3.75 -2.50 5.46
CA SER A 171 -5.10 -2.09 5.04
C SER A 171 -5.07 -1.65 3.59
N LEU A 172 -5.89 -2.28 2.77
CA LEU A 172 -6.05 -1.98 1.35
C LEU A 172 -7.47 -1.51 1.09
N ASN A 173 -7.61 -0.27 0.63
CA ASN A 173 -8.88 0.39 0.39
C ASN A 173 -8.96 0.78 -1.08
N VAL A 174 -9.92 0.22 -1.81
CA VAL A 174 -10.05 0.40 -3.26
C VAL A 174 -11.42 0.98 -3.58
N ILE A 175 -11.44 2.06 -4.34
CA ILE A 175 -12.67 2.63 -4.93
C ILE A 175 -12.61 2.43 -6.43
N GLN A 176 -13.65 1.80 -6.95
CA GLN A 176 -13.80 1.51 -8.36
C GLN A 176 -14.97 2.30 -8.95
N GLN A 177 -14.67 3.08 -9.98
CA GLN A 177 -15.71 3.71 -10.81
C GLN A 177 -16.14 2.75 -11.94
N LYS A 178 -17.05 3.24 -12.77
CA LYS A 178 -17.67 2.47 -13.85
C LYS A 178 -16.65 1.79 -14.76
N ASN A 179 -16.93 0.53 -15.12
CA ASN A 179 -16.12 -0.30 -16.00
C ASN A 179 -14.66 -0.53 -15.55
N SER A 180 -14.27 -0.10 -14.36
CA SER A 180 -12.91 -0.35 -13.88
C SER A 180 -12.67 -1.80 -13.51
N SER A 181 -11.40 -2.22 -13.55
CA SER A 181 -11.00 -3.58 -13.22
C SER A 181 -9.89 -3.59 -12.18
N TYR A 182 -10.06 -4.40 -11.12
CA TYR A 182 -9.07 -4.57 -10.07
C TYR A 182 -8.75 -6.04 -9.84
N ASN A 183 -7.52 -6.42 -10.10
CA ASN A 183 -7.01 -7.78 -9.87
C ASN A 183 -5.97 -7.76 -8.76
N LEU A 184 -6.23 -8.41 -7.64
CA LEU A 184 -5.31 -8.53 -6.51
C LEU A 184 -4.73 -9.94 -6.44
N GLY A 185 -3.40 -10.03 -6.40
CA GLY A 185 -2.65 -11.20 -5.99
C GLY A 185 -1.85 -10.89 -4.72
N SER A 186 -2.06 -11.60 -3.62
CA SER A 186 -1.33 -11.34 -2.38
C SER A 186 -0.60 -12.57 -1.84
N LEU A 187 0.60 -12.35 -1.28
CA LEU A 187 1.42 -13.36 -0.62
C LEU A 187 1.97 -12.79 0.69
N HIS A 188 1.64 -13.44 1.81
CA HIS A 188 2.08 -13.03 3.14
C HIS A 188 2.76 -14.19 3.86
N PHE A 189 3.96 -13.96 4.40
CA PHE A 189 4.73 -15.02 5.05
C PHE A 189 5.76 -14.51 6.06
N LYS A 190 6.13 -15.38 7.00
CA LYS A 190 7.16 -15.16 8.02
C LYS A 190 6.91 -14.01 9.01
N PHE A 191 5.71 -13.51 9.16
CA PHE A 191 5.37 -12.59 10.23
C PHE A 191 4.95 -13.38 11.48
N ASN A 192 5.39 -12.92 12.65
CA ASN A 192 4.88 -13.41 13.92
C ASN A 192 3.38 -13.15 14.06
N TYR A 193 2.95 -11.95 13.67
CA TYR A 193 1.56 -11.58 13.55
C TYR A 193 1.34 -10.72 12.30
N ALA A 194 0.37 -11.07 11.47
CA ALA A 194 -0.04 -10.23 10.36
C ALA A 194 -1.56 -10.17 10.22
N ARG A 195 -2.07 -8.98 9.93
CA ARG A 195 -3.46 -8.73 9.59
C ARG A 195 -3.54 -7.98 8.27
N PHE A 196 -4.30 -8.53 7.33
CA PHE A 196 -4.54 -7.94 6.03
C PHE A 196 -6.03 -7.64 5.90
N GLU A 197 -6.40 -6.38 5.82
CA GLU A 197 -7.77 -5.93 5.63
C GLU A 197 -7.94 -5.38 4.21
N ILE A 198 -8.95 -5.88 3.50
CA ILE A 198 -9.26 -5.46 2.14
C ILE A 198 -10.68 -4.88 2.16
N ARG A 199 -10.83 -3.64 1.71
CA ARG A 199 -12.10 -2.97 1.53
C ARG A 199 -12.21 -2.48 0.11
N ILE A 200 -13.28 -2.91 -0.59
CA ILE A 200 -13.50 -2.52 -1.99
C ILE A 200 -14.90 -1.95 -2.11
N LYS A 201 -14.96 -0.73 -2.61
CA LYS A 201 -16.21 -0.05 -2.92
C LYS A 201 -16.33 0.11 -4.44
N GLN A 202 -17.36 -0.48 -5.00
CA GLN A 202 -17.77 -0.23 -6.37
C GLN A 202 -18.85 0.86 -6.34
N SER A 203 -18.49 2.08 -6.76
CA SER A 203 -19.40 3.22 -6.71
C SER A 203 -20.36 3.26 -7.91
N GLU A 204 -20.00 2.62 -9.02
CA GLU A 204 -20.77 2.61 -10.25
C GLU A 204 -20.77 1.22 -10.92
N GLY A 205 -21.68 1.02 -11.88
CA GLY A 205 -21.91 -0.29 -12.49
C GLY A 205 -20.76 -0.82 -13.36
N ASN A 206 -20.76 -2.14 -13.57
CA ASN A 206 -19.82 -2.90 -14.41
C ASN A 206 -18.36 -2.93 -13.92
N ALA A 207 -18.06 -2.49 -12.73
CA ALA A 207 -16.72 -2.69 -12.15
C ALA A 207 -16.48 -4.18 -11.87
N ARG A 208 -15.24 -4.64 -12.07
CA ARG A 208 -14.84 -6.03 -11.87
C ARG A 208 -13.75 -6.12 -10.82
N THR A 209 -13.88 -7.08 -9.91
CA THR A 209 -12.89 -7.35 -8.87
C THR A 209 -12.55 -8.83 -8.84
N ASN A 210 -11.25 -9.12 -8.82
CA ASN A 210 -10.74 -10.47 -8.61
C ASN A 210 -9.67 -10.44 -7.51
N ILE A 211 -9.85 -11.26 -6.48
CA ILE A 211 -8.94 -11.32 -5.33
C ILE A 211 -8.43 -12.74 -5.18
N LYS A 212 -7.11 -12.89 -5.14
CA LYS A 212 -6.43 -14.15 -4.84
C LYS A 212 -5.36 -13.89 -3.79
N GLY A 213 -5.27 -14.76 -2.79
CA GLY A 213 -4.28 -14.62 -1.74
C GLY A 213 -3.72 -15.95 -1.28
N MET A 214 -2.45 -15.93 -0.84
CA MET A 214 -1.78 -17.04 -0.19
C MET A 214 -1.12 -16.56 1.08
N GLN A 215 -1.26 -17.36 2.13
CA GLN A 215 -0.61 -17.13 3.42
C GLN A 215 0.22 -18.38 3.76
N ILE A 216 1.47 -18.16 4.17
CA ILE A 216 2.37 -19.24 4.57
C ILE A 216 2.81 -18.96 6.01
N THR A 217 2.41 -19.83 6.92
CA THR A 217 2.68 -19.69 8.36
C THR A 217 3.43 -20.90 8.92
N LYS A 218 4.26 -20.66 9.92
CA LYS A 218 4.83 -21.68 10.80
C LYS A 218 4.01 -21.77 12.09
N LYS A 219 4.36 -22.73 12.96
CA LYS A 219 3.61 -23.08 14.17
C LYS A 219 3.25 -21.88 15.08
N ASP A 220 4.13 -20.91 15.22
CA ASP A 220 3.97 -19.77 16.13
C ASP A 220 3.61 -18.46 15.40
N GLU A 221 3.32 -18.54 14.10
CA GLU A 221 2.96 -17.40 13.26
C GLU A 221 1.44 -17.33 13.09
N GLN A 222 0.89 -16.13 13.10
CA GLN A 222 -0.54 -15.90 12.89
C GLN A 222 -0.77 -14.86 11.78
N ILE A 223 -1.40 -15.28 10.70
CA ILE A 223 -1.78 -14.38 9.59
C ILE A 223 -3.28 -14.48 9.39
N SER A 224 -3.96 -13.33 9.30
CA SER A 224 -5.39 -13.25 9.05
C SER A 224 -5.70 -12.28 7.93
N THR A 225 -6.69 -12.61 7.08
CA THR A 225 -7.22 -11.75 6.03
C THR A 225 -8.71 -11.53 6.25
N TYR A 226 -9.15 -10.29 6.10
CA TYR A 226 -10.55 -9.85 6.15
C TYR A 226 -10.88 -9.14 4.83
N THR A 227 -12.02 -9.47 4.25
CA THR A 227 -12.50 -8.89 3.00
C THR A 227 -13.95 -8.48 3.14
#